data_7532430424f55aa9de5a379d003a7203
#
_entry.id   7532430424f55aa9de5a379d003a7203
#
_cell.length_a   1.000
_cell.length_b   1.000
_cell.length_c   1.000
_cell.angle_alpha   90.00
_cell.angle_beta   90.00
_cell.angle_gamma   90.00
#
_symmetry.space_group_name_H-M   'P 1'
#
loop_
_entity.id
_entity.type
_entity.pdbx_description
1 polymer ?
#
loop_
_entity_poly.entity_id
_entity_poly.type
_entity_poly.pdbx_seq_one_letter_code
_entity_poly.pdbx_strand_id
1 'polypeptide(L)'
;MTSSLIVDGTILEVANLNRARTQRIKRFSGKALCGKKKRNLYSEHYKEKVRFEEMYYGVLDMVVCDGEGVVYDLWFHPASYHEVRSLRIRYRKSRWLRFLVDSFGLMGDRRYRGCEYVEVCESKEQKGIRQVVEGVNSQIKLFNRVSRWRKGITLLAYLYGYAIGYSFFRKSQIWG
;
A
#
# COMPACT_ATOMS: atom_id res chain seq x y z
N MET A 1 -16.23 9.73 19.29
CA MET A 1 -16.15 8.48 18.52
C MET A 1 -14.69 8.32 18.11
N THR A 2 -13.98 7.36 18.66
CA THR A 2 -12.61 7.03 18.23
C THR A 2 -12.72 6.45 16.83
N SER A 3 -12.32 7.23 15.82
CA SER A 3 -12.31 6.75 14.44
C SER A 3 -11.23 5.69 14.30
N SER A 4 -11.63 4.45 14.01
CA SER A 4 -10.69 3.37 13.74
C SER A 4 -9.78 3.74 12.55
N LEU A 5 -8.52 3.35 12.63
CA LEU A 5 -7.58 3.52 11.52
C LEU A 5 -7.83 2.47 10.45
N ILE A 6 -7.41 2.76 9.23
CA ILE A 6 -7.59 1.89 8.07
C ILE A 6 -6.23 1.50 7.52
N VAL A 7 -6.04 0.22 7.22
CA VAL A 7 -4.84 -0.28 6.54
C VAL A 7 -5.18 -0.80 5.15
N ASP A 8 -4.36 -0.43 4.19
CA ASP A 8 -4.41 -1.00 2.85
C ASP A 8 -3.02 -1.05 2.22
N GLY A 9 -2.86 -1.92 1.26
CA GLY A 9 -1.62 -2.11 0.52
C GLY A 9 -1.78 -1.82 -0.97
N THR A 10 -0.80 -1.14 -1.54
CA THR A 10 -0.78 -0.90 -2.98
C THR A 10 0.60 -1.20 -3.58
N ILE A 11 0.63 -1.57 -4.86
CA ILE A 11 1.88 -1.78 -5.57
C ILE A 11 2.30 -0.48 -6.25
N LEU A 12 3.52 -0.05 -5.96
CA LEU A 12 4.20 1.02 -6.65
C LEU A 12 5.22 0.41 -7.61
N GLU A 13 4.95 0.54 -8.91
CA GLU A 13 5.87 0.07 -9.93
C GLU A 13 7.06 1.03 -10.02
N VAL A 14 8.27 0.51 -9.87
CA VAL A 14 9.51 1.30 -9.86
C VAL A 14 10.29 1.18 -11.17
N ALA A 15 9.92 0.23 -12.02
CA ALA A 15 10.49 0.08 -13.35
C ALA A 15 9.57 -0.80 -14.24
N ASN A 16 9.69 -0.58 -15.55
CA ASN A 16 9.09 -1.50 -16.53
C ASN A 16 9.78 -2.86 -16.45
N LEU A 17 9.02 -3.96 -16.59
CA LEU A 17 9.52 -5.34 -16.58
C LEU A 17 10.64 -5.59 -17.58
N ASN A 18 10.57 -5.00 -18.77
CA ASN A 18 11.62 -5.12 -19.80
C ASN A 18 12.95 -4.54 -19.33
N ARG A 19 12.93 -3.59 -18.38
CA ARG A 19 14.11 -3.00 -17.76
C ARG A 19 14.49 -3.65 -16.44
N ALA A 20 13.65 -4.51 -15.87
CA ALA A 20 13.92 -5.17 -14.60
C ALA A 20 15.23 -6.00 -14.64
N ARG A 21 15.58 -6.54 -15.81
CA ARG A 21 16.83 -7.29 -16.01
C ARG A 21 18.08 -6.42 -15.90
N THR A 22 17.99 -5.15 -16.29
CA THR A 22 19.08 -4.18 -16.30
C THR A 22 19.10 -3.28 -15.06
N GLN A 23 18.06 -3.35 -14.22
CA GLN A 23 17.98 -2.54 -13.00
C GLN A 23 19.00 -3.02 -11.96
N ARG A 24 19.72 -2.06 -11.37
CA ARG A 24 20.63 -2.34 -10.25
C ARG A 24 19.89 -2.72 -8.98
N ILE A 25 18.65 -2.22 -8.80
CA ILE A 25 17.79 -2.57 -7.66
C ILE A 25 17.01 -3.83 -8.01
N LYS A 26 17.65 -4.99 -7.87
CA LYS A 26 17.00 -6.28 -8.10
C LYS A 26 16.33 -6.83 -6.85
N ARG A 27 16.73 -6.34 -5.68
CA ARG A 27 16.25 -6.83 -4.37
C ARG A 27 16.03 -5.68 -3.42
N PHE A 28 15.06 -5.86 -2.57
CA PHE A 28 14.74 -4.99 -1.44
C PHE A 28 14.55 -5.86 -0.21
N SER A 29 15.28 -5.58 0.88
CA SER A 29 15.28 -6.41 2.10
C SER A 29 15.50 -7.90 1.83
N GLY A 30 16.41 -8.26 0.90
CA GLY A 30 16.74 -9.64 0.54
C GLY A 30 15.72 -10.35 -0.35
N LYS A 31 14.58 -9.72 -0.71
CA LYS A 31 13.52 -10.29 -1.56
C LYS A 31 13.52 -9.67 -2.94
N ALA A 32 12.99 -10.42 -3.92
CA ALA A 32 12.83 -9.90 -5.28
C ALA A 32 11.74 -8.81 -5.34
N LEU A 33 11.97 -7.76 -6.11
CA LEU A 33 10.98 -6.71 -6.37
C LEU A 33 9.87 -7.15 -7.34
N CYS A 34 10.04 -8.28 -8.01
CA CYS A 34 9.01 -8.82 -8.92
C CYS A 34 7.86 -9.45 -8.15
N GLY A 35 6.66 -9.20 -8.59
CA GLY A 35 5.44 -9.81 -8.12
C GLY A 35 4.47 -10.08 -9.25
N LYS A 36 3.41 -10.81 -8.93
CA LYS A 36 2.31 -11.13 -9.86
C LYS A 36 1.02 -10.52 -9.36
N LYS A 37 0.27 -9.91 -10.25
CA LYS A 37 -1.06 -9.38 -9.99
C LYS A 37 -2.06 -10.11 -10.88
N LYS A 38 -3.15 -10.59 -10.29
CA LYS A 38 -4.25 -11.18 -11.03
C LYS A 38 -5.32 -10.11 -11.23
N ARG A 39 -5.72 -9.90 -12.47
CA ARG A 39 -6.80 -8.99 -12.84
C ARG A 39 -7.87 -9.77 -13.58
N ASN A 40 -9.13 -9.52 -13.24
CA ASN A 40 -10.26 -9.96 -14.03
C ASN A 40 -10.61 -8.79 -14.96
N LEU A 41 -10.35 -8.94 -16.25
CA LEU A 41 -10.72 -7.98 -17.28
C LEU A 41 -11.86 -8.57 -18.08
N TYR A 42 -12.85 -7.75 -18.41
CA TYR A 42 -13.88 -8.14 -19.37
C TYR A 42 -13.23 -8.22 -20.75
N SER A 43 -13.36 -9.37 -21.39
CA SER A 43 -12.88 -9.56 -22.74
C SER A 43 -14.08 -9.42 -23.69
N GLU A 44 -14.05 -8.42 -24.56
CA GLU A 44 -15.07 -8.25 -25.62
C GLU A 44 -15.12 -9.44 -26.58
N HIS A 45 -13.96 -10.05 -26.81
CA HIS A 45 -13.82 -11.23 -27.68
C HIS A 45 -14.54 -12.45 -27.12
N TYR A 46 -14.37 -12.73 -25.83
CA TYR A 46 -15.01 -13.90 -25.17
C TYR A 46 -16.34 -13.54 -24.51
N LYS A 47 -16.73 -12.27 -24.46
CA LYS A 47 -17.92 -11.74 -23.77
C LYS A 47 -18.00 -12.18 -22.29
N GLU A 48 -16.86 -12.42 -21.67
CA GLU A 48 -16.73 -12.87 -20.28
C GLU A 48 -15.56 -12.19 -19.55
N LYS A 49 -15.53 -12.35 -18.21
CA LYS A 49 -14.41 -11.89 -17.38
C LYS A 49 -13.28 -12.90 -17.46
N VAL A 50 -12.22 -12.57 -18.17
CA VAL A 50 -11.01 -13.38 -18.29
C VAL A 50 -10.03 -12.96 -17.21
N ARG A 51 -9.39 -13.96 -16.58
CA ARG A 51 -8.36 -13.76 -15.56
C ARG A 51 -6.99 -13.64 -16.19
N PHE A 52 -6.38 -12.47 -16.04
CA PHE A 52 -5.01 -12.21 -16.49
C PHE A 52 -4.04 -12.21 -15.33
N GLU A 53 -2.86 -12.79 -15.53
CA GLU A 53 -1.72 -12.63 -14.62
C GLU A 53 -0.78 -11.58 -15.20
N GLU A 54 -0.60 -10.49 -14.48
CA GLU A 54 0.33 -9.44 -14.82
C GLU A 54 1.54 -9.50 -13.90
N MET A 55 2.74 -9.50 -14.49
CA MET A 55 3.99 -9.37 -13.74
C MET A 55 4.31 -7.89 -13.55
N TYR A 56 4.83 -7.53 -12.40
CA TYR A 56 5.29 -6.16 -12.12
C TYR A 56 6.60 -6.18 -11.35
N TYR A 57 7.33 -5.08 -11.47
CA TYR A 57 8.58 -4.84 -10.75
C TYR A 57 8.42 -3.59 -9.88
N GLY A 58 8.36 -3.78 -8.56
CA GLY A 58 8.05 -2.68 -7.67
C GLY A 58 8.15 -2.99 -6.19
N VAL A 59 7.61 -2.09 -5.40
CA VAL A 59 7.47 -2.22 -3.96
C VAL A 59 6.00 -2.30 -3.58
N LEU A 60 5.70 -3.06 -2.54
CA LEU A 60 4.42 -3.02 -1.84
C LEU A 60 4.49 -1.85 -0.86
N ASP A 61 3.68 -0.84 -1.09
CA ASP A 61 3.43 0.26 -0.18
C ASP A 61 2.26 -0.11 0.73
N MET A 62 2.46 0.03 2.04
CA MET A 62 1.46 -0.21 3.06
C MET A 62 1.18 1.10 3.79
N VAL A 63 -0.06 1.51 3.83
CA VAL A 63 -0.51 2.76 4.42
C VAL A 63 -1.48 2.49 5.56
N VAL A 64 -1.33 3.22 6.66
CA VAL A 64 -2.31 3.33 7.74
C VAL A 64 -2.76 4.78 7.82
N CYS A 65 -4.03 5.03 7.62
CA CYS A 65 -4.62 6.37 7.69
C CYS A 65 -5.93 6.37 8.48
N ASP A 66 -6.42 7.56 8.83
CA ASP A 66 -7.76 7.74 9.40
C ASP A 66 -8.82 7.93 8.30
N GLY A 67 -10.08 8.19 8.73
CA GLY A 67 -11.21 8.45 7.85
C GLY A 67 -11.12 9.77 7.07
N GLU A 68 -10.17 10.63 7.40
CA GLU A 68 -9.92 11.91 6.71
C GLU A 68 -8.74 11.80 5.73
N GLY A 69 -8.05 10.66 5.69
CA GLY A 69 -6.90 10.38 4.83
C GLY A 69 -5.58 10.92 5.38
N VAL A 70 -5.49 11.24 6.66
CA VAL A 70 -4.22 11.56 7.31
C VAL A 70 -3.45 10.28 7.55
N VAL A 71 -2.21 10.22 7.06
CA VAL A 71 -1.35 9.04 7.16
C VAL A 71 -0.63 9.02 8.51
N TYR A 72 -0.80 7.94 9.27
CA TYR A 72 -0.20 7.72 10.60
C TYR A 72 1.00 6.78 10.56
N ASP A 73 1.00 5.79 9.67
CA ASP A 73 2.15 4.91 9.43
C ASP A 73 2.23 4.53 7.96
N LEU A 74 3.44 4.35 7.49
CA LEU A 74 3.73 3.98 6.12
C LEU A 74 5.03 3.18 6.07
N TRP A 75 5.02 2.08 5.30
CA TRP A 75 6.23 1.26 5.12
C TRP A 75 6.22 0.51 3.80
N PHE A 76 7.39 0.09 3.40
CA PHE A 76 7.61 -0.55 2.11
C PHE A 76 8.18 -1.95 2.28
N HIS A 77 7.66 -2.88 1.48
CA HIS A 77 8.24 -4.20 1.27
C HIS A 77 8.42 -4.47 -0.23
N PRO A 78 9.23 -5.49 -0.61
CA PRO A 78 9.24 -5.95 -1.98
C PRO A 78 7.84 -6.32 -2.46
N ALA A 79 7.53 -6.04 -3.72
CA ALA A 79 6.23 -6.34 -4.32
C ALA A 79 5.83 -7.83 -4.28
N SER A 80 6.78 -8.71 -4.04
CA SER A 80 6.55 -10.15 -3.83
C SER A 80 5.94 -10.49 -2.45
N TYR A 81 5.83 -9.52 -1.55
CA TYR A 81 5.19 -9.73 -0.25
C TYR A 81 3.67 -9.66 -0.36
N HIS A 82 3.00 -10.50 0.41
CA HIS A 82 1.57 -10.39 0.64
C HIS A 82 1.29 -9.33 1.71
N GLU A 83 0.23 -8.53 1.55
CA GLU A 83 -0.16 -7.43 2.45
C GLU A 83 -0.22 -7.87 3.93
N VAL A 84 -0.94 -8.96 4.22
CA VAL A 84 -1.07 -9.50 5.59
C VAL A 84 0.28 -9.89 6.18
N ARG A 85 1.17 -10.47 5.38
CA ARG A 85 2.53 -10.81 5.83
C ARG A 85 3.34 -9.55 6.12
N SER A 86 3.22 -8.55 5.26
CA SER A 86 3.87 -7.25 5.42
C SER A 86 3.44 -6.59 6.74
N LEU A 87 2.13 -6.55 6.98
CA LEU A 87 1.54 -6.00 8.19
C LEU A 87 2.01 -6.75 9.46
N ARG A 88 1.99 -8.08 9.46
CA ARG A 88 2.47 -8.89 10.58
C ARG A 88 3.93 -8.62 10.94
N ILE A 89 4.78 -8.46 9.92
CA ILE A 89 6.19 -8.12 10.13
C ILE A 89 6.33 -6.73 10.75
N ARG A 90 5.58 -5.74 10.22
CA ARG A 90 5.58 -4.37 10.74
C ARG A 90 5.07 -4.31 12.17
N TYR A 91 3.94 -4.95 12.47
CA TYR A 91 3.35 -5.01 13.80
C TYR A 91 4.33 -5.56 14.85
N ARG A 92 5.03 -6.65 14.55
CA ARG A 92 6.04 -7.23 15.46
C ARG A 92 7.22 -6.29 15.74
N LYS A 93 7.63 -5.48 14.78
CA LYS A 93 8.84 -4.64 14.86
C LYS A 93 8.56 -3.21 15.30
N SER A 94 7.38 -2.66 15.03
CA SER A 94 7.04 -1.25 15.29
C SER A 94 6.25 -1.11 16.58
N ARG A 95 6.85 -0.45 17.59
CA ARG A 95 6.13 -0.04 18.81
C ARG A 95 5.03 0.98 18.48
N TRP A 96 5.31 1.85 17.49
CA TRP A 96 4.35 2.84 17.02
C TRP A 96 3.09 2.21 16.44
N LEU A 97 3.22 1.24 15.53
CA LEU A 97 2.05 0.57 14.97
C LEU A 97 1.24 -0.18 16.03
N ARG A 98 1.90 -0.84 16.99
CA ARG A 98 1.19 -1.46 18.12
C ARG A 98 0.40 -0.43 18.91
N PHE A 99 1.01 0.68 19.28
CA PHE A 99 0.33 1.77 19.98
C PHE A 99 -0.89 2.27 19.19
N LEU A 100 -0.78 2.46 17.88
CA LEU A 100 -1.91 2.88 17.03
C LEU A 100 -3.05 1.85 17.05
N VAL A 101 -2.72 0.57 16.92
CA VAL A 101 -3.71 -0.52 16.94
C VAL A 101 -4.42 -0.60 18.29
N ASP A 102 -3.66 -0.53 19.39
CA ASP A 102 -4.20 -0.64 20.75
C ASP A 102 -5.07 0.59 21.12
N SER A 103 -4.74 1.78 20.60
CA SER A 103 -5.44 3.01 20.92
C SER A 103 -6.68 3.28 20.07
N PHE A 104 -6.64 2.93 18.78
CA PHE A 104 -7.66 3.32 17.80
C PHE A 104 -8.33 2.13 17.12
N GLY A 105 -7.74 0.93 17.19
CA GLY A 105 -8.14 -0.19 16.37
C GLY A 105 -7.68 -0.04 14.91
N LEU A 106 -7.68 -1.13 14.18
CA LEU A 106 -7.25 -1.17 12.78
C LEU A 106 -8.27 -1.92 11.94
N MET A 107 -8.78 -1.29 10.90
CA MET A 107 -9.70 -1.89 9.92
C MET A 107 -8.99 -2.19 8.61
N GLY A 108 -9.44 -3.23 7.89
CA GLY A 108 -8.91 -3.58 6.58
C GLY A 108 -9.94 -4.31 5.71
N ASP A 109 -9.54 -4.62 4.49
CA ASP A 109 -10.40 -5.38 3.58
C ASP A 109 -10.47 -6.88 3.92
N ARG A 110 -11.25 -7.64 3.16
CA ARG A 110 -11.44 -9.09 3.37
C ARG A 110 -10.15 -9.92 3.27
N ARG A 111 -9.08 -9.39 2.66
CA ARG A 111 -7.78 -10.05 2.57
C ARG A 111 -7.09 -10.16 3.92
N TYR A 112 -7.46 -9.28 4.87
CA TYR A 112 -6.93 -9.31 6.24
C TYR A 112 -7.68 -10.29 7.17
N ARG A 113 -8.66 -11.05 6.65
CA ARG A 113 -9.37 -12.08 7.44
C ARG A 113 -8.37 -13.05 8.05
N GLY A 114 -8.51 -13.28 9.35
CA GLY A 114 -7.56 -14.09 10.15
C GLY A 114 -6.31 -13.34 10.61
N CYS A 115 -6.30 -12.02 10.51
CA CYS A 115 -5.32 -11.16 11.17
C CYS A 115 -5.94 -10.66 12.49
N GLU A 116 -5.43 -11.12 13.61
CA GLU A 116 -6.01 -10.93 14.95
C GLU A 116 -6.15 -9.47 15.41
N TYR A 117 -5.37 -8.57 14.83
CA TYR A 117 -5.37 -7.14 15.15
C TYR A 117 -5.98 -6.27 14.04
N VAL A 118 -6.68 -6.86 13.09
CA VAL A 118 -7.40 -6.15 12.03
C VAL A 118 -8.86 -6.58 11.99
N GLU A 119 -9.76 -5.62 12.15
CA GLU A 119 -11.18 -5.80 11.91
C GLU A 119 -11.47 -5.75 10.42
N VAL A 120 -12.21 -6.72 9.92
CA VAL A 120 -12.57 -6.76 8.48
C VAL A 120 -13.78 -5.86 8.23
N CYS A 121 -13.64 -4.93 7.30
CA CYS A 121 -14.74 -4.05 6.86
C CYS A 121 -15.86 -4.85 6.20
N GLU A 122 -16.98 -5.04 6.89
CA GLU A 122 -18.13 -5.77 6.37
C GLU A 122 -19.35 -4.87 6.14
N SER A 123 -19.56 -3.85 6.98
CA SER A 123 -20.68 -2.92 6.85
C SER A 123 -20.54 -1.97 5.65
N LYS A 124 -21.66 -1.36 5.24
CA LYS A 124 -21.69 -0.39 4.14
C LYS A 124 -20.93 0.89 4.50
N GLU A 125 -21.03 1.33 5.76
CA GLU A 125 -20.33 2.49 6.30
C GLU A 125 -18.81 2.26 6.32
N GLN A 126 -18.36 1.12 6.83
CA GLN A 126 -16.96 0.73 6.84
C GLN A 126 -16.36 0.65 5.43
N LYS A 127 -17.15 0.24 4.43
CA LYS A 127 -16.72 0.27 3.02
C LYS A 127 -16.56 1.69 2.49
N GLY A 128 -17.40 2.64 2.92
CA GLY A 128 -17.25 4.06 2.61
C GLY A 128 -15.93 4.63 3.14
N ILE A 129 -15.61 4.35 4.41
CA ILE A 129 -14.36 4.76 5.03
C ILE A 129 -13.15 4.14 4.29
N ARG A 130 -13.25 2.90 3.82
CA ARG A 130 -12.19 2.26 3.01
C ARG A 130 -11.88 3.00 1.71
N GLN A 131 -12.85 3.67 1.09
CA GLN A 131 -12.61 4.47 -0.12
C GLN A 131 -11.60 5.59 0.12
N VAL A 132 -11.48 6.07 1.37
CA VAL A 132 -10.50 7.10 1.72
C VAL A 132 -9.07 6.56 1.53
N VAL A 133 -8.76 5.38 2.06
CA VAL A 133 -7.40 4.82 1.89
C VAL A 133 -7.10 4.46 0.43
N GLU A 134 -8.11 4.06 -0.35
CA GLU A 134 -7.96 3.87 -1.79
C GLU A 134 -7.63 5.20 -2.49
N GLY A 135 -8.24 6.31 -2.06
CA GLY A 135 -7.91 7.67 -2.51
C GLY A 135 -6.47 8.06 -2.16
N VAL A 136 -6.04 7.83 -0.92
CA VAL A 136 -4.64 8.05 -0.48
C VAL A 136 -3.68 7.25 -1.35
N ASN A 137 -3.92 5.96 -1.54
CA ASN A 137 -3.11 5.09 -2.38
C ASN A 137 -3.06 5.55 -3.83
N SER A 138 -4.17 6.06 -4.36
CA SER A 138 -4.23 6.59 -5.74
C SER A 138 -3.39 7.85 -5.89
N GLN A 139 -3.42 8.74 -4.92
CA GLN A 139 -2.59 9.95 -4.91
C GLN A 139 -1.11 9.60 -4.79
N ILE A 140 -0.73 8.68 -3.89
CA ILE A 140 0.65 8.18 -3.79
C ILE A 140 1.13 7.63 -5.15
N LYS A 141 0.29 6.91 -5.87
CA LYS A 141 0.60 6.38 -7.21
C LYS A 141 0.80 7.48 -8.26
N LEU A 142 -0.03 8.52 -8.24
CA LEU A 142 0.09 9.62 -9.22
C LEU A 142 1.45 10.31 -9.16
N PHE A 143 2.01 10.46 -7.98
CA PHE A 143 3.33 11.05 -7.80
C PHE A 143 4.48 10.08 -8.04
N ASN A 144 4.22 8.78 -7.96
CA ASN A 144 5.22 7.75 -8.21
C ASN A 144 5.38 7.41 -9.71
N ARG A 145 5.36 8.41 -10.58
CA ARG A 145 5.69 8.22 -12.01
C ARG A 145 7.18 7.97 -12.26
N VAL A 146 7.85 7.36 -11.29
CA VAL A 146 9.29 7.18 -11.36
C VAL A 146 9.63 5.88 -12.04
N SER A 147 10.15 5.97 -13.24
CA SER A 147 10.51 4.83 -14.08
C SER A 147 11.95 4.35 -13.94
N ARG A 148 12.80 4.99 -13.11
CA ARG A 148 14.25 4.69 -13.12
C ARG A 148 14.91 4.94 -11.77
N TRP A 149 14.85 3.99 -10.87
CA TRP A 149 15.64 4.03 -9.64
C TRP A 149 16.92 3.21 -9.75
N ARG A 150 18.05 3.81 -9.46
CA ARG A 150 19.37 3.15 -9.51
C ARG A 150 19.79 2.56 -8.18
N LYS A 151 19.35 3.15 -7.07
CA LYS A 151 19.71 2.73 -5.70
C LYS A 151 18.47 2.63 -4.82
N GLY A 152 18.37 1.56 -4.02
CA GLY A 152 17.23 1.33 -3.13
C GLY A 152 17.06 2.41 -2.06
N ILE A 153 18.17 2.93 -1.52
CA ILE A 153 18.14 3.99 -0.51
C ILE A 153 17.52 5.28 -1.06
N THR A 154 17.82 5.64 -2.31
CA THR A 154 17.26 6.84 -2.95
C THR A 154 15.77 6.68 -3.21
N LEU A 155 15.33 5.48 -3.62
CA LEU A 155 13.91 5.17 -3.77
C LEU A 155 13.18 5.32 -2.43
N LEU A 156 13.71 4.75 -1.35
CA LEU A 156 13.11 4.85 -0.02
C LEU A 156 13.05 6.30 0.47
N ALA A 157 14.13 7.05 0.35
CA ALA A 157 14.16 8.46 0.74
C ALA A 157 13.09 9.27 0.01
N TYR A 158 12.91 9.02 -1.28
CA TYR A 158 11.87 9.66 -2.08
C TYR A 158 10.46 9.29 -1.59
N LEU A 159 10.18 7.99 -1.42
CA LEU A 159 8.86 7.50 -1.03
C LEU A 159 8.47 8.00 0.37
N TYR A 160 9.39 7.97 1.33
CA TYR A 160 9.14 8.52 2.66
C TYR A 160 8.99 10.05 2.64
N GLY A 161 9.83 10.76 1.90
CA GLY A 161 9.72 12.21 1.73
C GLY A 161 8.38 12.61 1.14
N TYR A 162 7.91 11.86 0.15
CA TYR A 162 6.60 12.08 -0.46
C TYR A 162 5.44 11.83 0.56
N ALA A 163 5.49 10.72 1.29
CA ALA A 163 4.46 10.40 2.28
C ALA A 163 4.36 11.46 3.40
N ILE A 164 5.51 11.97 3.86
CA ILE A 164 5.57 13.05 4.82
C ILE A 164 4.95 14.32 4.23
N GLY A 165 5.36 14.73 3.03
CA GLY A 165 4.81 15.89 2.34
C GLY A 165 3.30 15.80 2.11
N TYR A 166 2.80 14.63 1.70
CA TYR A 166 1.38 14.36 1.55
C TYR A 166 0.62 14.51 2.89
N SER A 167 1.15 13.97 3.96
CA SER A 167 0.51 14.07 5.29
C SER A 167 0.42 15.51 5.79
N PHE A 168 1.45 16.32 5.56
CA PHE A 168 1.41 17.75 5.87
C PHE A 168 0.38 18.50 5.01
N PHE A 169 0.37 18.25 3.72
CA PHE A 169 -0.58 18.86 2.80
C PHE A 169 -2.02 18.51 3.19
N ARG A 170 -2.28 17.25 3.51
CA ARG A 170 -3.62 16.81 3.91
C ARG A 170 -4.08 17.47 5.21
N LYS A 171 -3.20 17.53 6.21
CA LYS A 171 -3.49 18.25 7.46
C LYS A 171 -3.79 19.72 7.23
N SER A 172 -3.04 20.42 6.38
CA SER A 172 -3.29 21.84 6.10
C SER A 172 -4.64 22.10 5.44
N GLN A 173 -5.16 21.14 4.66
CA GLN A 173 -6.50 21.24 4.06
C GLN A 173 -7.65 21.03 5.07
N ILE A 174 -7.39 20.29 6.15
CA ILE A 174 -8.40 19.98 7.17
C ILE A 174 -8.47 21.11 8.22
N TRP A 175 -7.35 21.80 8.47
CA TRP A 175 -7.21 22.77 9.55
C TRP A 175 -7.16 24.23 9.05
N GLY A 176 -7.18 24.47 7.75
CA GLY A 176 -7.30 25.79 7.10
C GLY A 176 -8.75 26.10 6.74
#